data_c5e450ce12b47d624106bde34d494130
#
_entry.id   c5e450ce12b47d624106bde34d494130
#
_cell.length_a   1.000
_cell.length_b   1.000
_cell.length_c   1.000
_cell.angle_alpha   90.00
_cell.angle_beta   90.00
_cell.angle_gamma   90.00
#
_symmetry.space_group_name_H-M   'P 1'
#
loop_
_entity.id
_entity.type
_entity.pdbx_description
1 polymer ?
#
loop_
_entity_poly.entity_id
_entity_poly.type
_entity_poly.pdbx_seq_one_letter_code
_entity_poly.pdbx_strand_id
1 'polypeptide(L)' 'MPKLPQIKARDLVKVVTKLGFKFRDQSGSHAIYVHSDGRKTTIPIHHSETIGTGLLTKIMKKDLEITRNEFLKLLKK' A
#
# COMPACT_ATOMS: atom_id res chain seq x y z
N MET A 1 14.07 -14.71 -7.04
CA MET A 1 13.46 -13.42 -6.76
C MET A 1 12.83 -13.40 -5.38
N PRO A 2 13.06 -12.35 -4.60
CA PRO A 2 12.44 -12.28 -3.29
C PRO A 2 10.93 -12.15 -3.41
N LYS A 3 10.22 -12.92 -2.61
CA LYS A 3 8.78 -12.80 -2.55
C LYS A 3 8.40 -11.60 -1.72
N LEU A 4 7.29 -10.96 -2.06
CA LEU A 4 6.75 -9.90 -1.22
C LEU A 4 6.26 -10.51 0.08
N PRO A 5 6.58 -9.91 1.24
CA PRO A 5 6.07 -10.42 2.50
C PRO A 5 4.58 -10.14 2.64
N GLN A 6 3.92 -10.92 3.46
CA GLN A 6 2.55 -10.59 3.85
C GLN A 6 2.64 -9.51 4.91
N ILE A 7 1.96 -8.40 4.68
CA ILE A 7 2.01 -7.27 5.61
C ILE A 7 0.61 -6.88 6.05
N LYS A 8 0.53 -6.15 7.13
CA LYS A 8 -0.73 -5.63 7.61
C LYS A 8 -1.06 -4.31 6.93
N ALA A 9 -2.34 -3.94 6.95
CA ALA A 9 -2.76 -2.68 6.34
C ALA A 9 -1.98 -1.49 6.87
N ARG A 10 -1.67 -1.46 8.18
CA ARG A 10 -0.90 -0.37 8.78
C ARG A 10 0.49 -0.23 8.17
N ASP A 11 1.11 -1.35 7.78
CA ASP A 11 2.42 -1.32 7.15
C ASP A 11 2.32 -0.74 5.75
N LEU A 12 1.27 -1.09 5.01
CA LEU A 12 1.04 -0.54 3.69
C LEU A 12 0.75 0.96 3.77
N VAL A 13 0.01 1.39 4.78
CA VAL A 13 -0.25 2.82 5.01
C VAL A 13 1.06 3.57 5.21
N LYS A 14 1.99 2.99 5.96
CA LYS A 14 3.31 3.61 6.16
C LYS A 14 4.05 3.77 4.84
N VAL A 15 4.03 2.74 4.00
CA VAL A 15 4.70 2.79 2.71
C VAL A 15 4.11 3.87 1.82
N VAL A 16 2.78 3.91 1.67
CA VAL A 16 2.15 4.89 0.80
C VAL A 16 2.35 6.31 1.33
N THR A 17 2.36 6.48 2.65
CA THR A 17 2.63 7.78 3.25
C THR A 17 4.05 8.26 2.94
N LYS A 18 5.02 7.34 3.00
CA LYS A 18 6.41 7.66 2.65
C LYS A 18 6.56 8.03 1.18
N LEU A 19 5.71 7.46 0.31
CA LEU A 19 5.71 7.79 -1.11
C LEU A 19 5.10 9.17 -1.39
N GLY A 20 4.41 9.75 -0.43
CA GLY A 20 3.76 11.04 -0.61
C GLY A 20 2.26 10.96 -0.78
N PHE A 21 1.67 9.79 -0.64
CA PHE A 21 0.21 9.64 -0.65
C PHE A 21 -0.38 10.21 0.63
N LYS A 22 -1.58 10.76 0.53
CA LYS A 22 -2.29 11.31 1.68
C LYS A 22 -3.65 10.66 1.80
N PHE A 23 -4.10 10.49 3.03
CA PHE A 23 -5.43 9.98 3.31
C PHE A 23 -6.47 10.96 2.77
N ARG A 24 -7.42 10.43 2.02
CA ARG A 24 -8.50 11.26 1.47
C ARG A 24 -9.83 10.96 2.12
N ASP A 25 -10.19 9.68 2.22
CA ASP A 25 -11.50 9.30 2.71
C ASP A 25 -11.49 7.83 3.11
N GLN A 26 -12.51 7.43 3.84
CA GLN A 26 -12.65 6.04 4.24
C GLN A 26 -14.11 5.65 4.06
N SER A 27 -14.33 4.55 3.35
CA SER A 27 -15.66 3.98 3.14
C SER A 27 -15.67 2.58 3.74
N GLY A 28 -16.35 2.43 4.87
CA GLY A 28 -16.34 1.15 5.59
C GLY A 28 -14.93 0.77 5.99
N SER A 29 -14.48 -0.39 5.55
CA SER A 29 -13.14 -0.88 5.85
C SER A 29 -12.12 -0.56 4.77
N HIS A 30 -12.45 0.32 3.82
CA HIS A 30 -11.55 0.70 2.74
C HIS A 30 -11.13 2.15 2.87
N ALA A 31 -9.83 2.38 3.03
CA ALA A 31 -9.27 3.73 3.12
C ALA A 31 -8.71 4.13 1.75
N ILE A 32 -9.02 5.35 1.33
CA ILE A 32 -8.59 5.86 0.03
C ILE A 32 -7.45 6.84 0.24
N TYR A 33 -6.32 6.58 -0.43
CA TYR A 33 -5.13 7.42 -0.40
C TYR A 33 -4.84 7.95 -1.79
N VAL A 34 -4.47 9.22 -1.88
CA VAL A 34 -4.20 9.88 -3.17
C VAL A 34 -2.85 10.57 -3.14
N HIS A 35 -2.22 10.63 -4.31
CA HIS A 35 -0.97 11.32 -4.50
C HIS A 35 -1.20 12.56 -5.36
N SER A 36 -0.40 13.59 -5.14
CA SER A 36 -0.53 14.84 -5.89
C SER A 36 -0.29 14.67 -7.39
N ASP A 37 0.40 13.59 -7.79
CA ASP A 37 0.65 13.31 -9.21
C ASP A 37 -0.52 12.60 -9.89
N GLY A 38 -1.61 12.33 -9.18
CA GLY A 38 -2.81 11.69 -9.72
C GLY A 38 -2.95 10.22 -9.38
N ARG A 39 -1.94 9.59 -8.78
CA ARG A 39 -2.07 8.19 -8.36
C ARG A 39 -3.03 8.06 -7.20
N LYS A 40 -3.72 6.93 -7.15
CA LYS A 40 -4.73 6.66 -6.13
C LYS A 40 -4.72 5.19 -5.78
N THR A 41 -4.88 4.88 -4.51
CA THR A 41 -5.00 3.49 -4.08
C THR A 41 -6.05 3.36 -2.99
N THR A 42 -6.63 2.16 -2.90
CA THR A 42 -7.59 1.83 -1.85
C THR A 42 -7.00 0.71 -1.02
N ILE A 43 -6.89 0.92 0.27
CA ILE A 43 -6.28 -0.03 1.20
C ILE A 43 -7.36 -0.62 2.11
N PRO A 44 -7.52 -1.95 2.12
CA PRO A 44 -8.47 -2.56 3.06
C PRO A 44 -7.92 -2.47 4.48
N ILE A 45 -8.69 -1.87 5.37
CA ILE A 45 -8.29 -1.69 6.77
C ILE A 45 -8.98 -2.73 7.64
N HIS A 46 -8.30 -3.83 7.89
CA HIS A 46 -8.76 -4.87 8.81
C HIS A 46 -7.74 -5.03 9.91
N HIS A 47 -8.18 -4.99 11.15
CA HIS A 47 -7.29 -4.92 12.30
C HIS A 47 -6.33 -6.09 12.46
N SER A 48 -6.74 -7.29 12.11
CA SER A 48 -5.93 -8.49 12.36
C SER A 48 -5.55 -9.24 11.09
N GLU A 49 -6.02 -8.81 9.94
CA GLU A 49 -5.74 -9.52 8.69
C GLU A 49 -4.52 -8.97 7.98
N THR A 50 -3.78 -9.89 7.36
CA THR A 50 -2.67 -9.50 6.50
C THR A 50 -3.18 -9.28 5.08
N ILE A 51 -2.48 -8.42 4.35
CA ILE A 51 -2.79 -8.21 2.94
C ILE A 51 -2.09 -9.32 2.15
N GLY A 52 -2.88 -10.08 1.39
CA GLY A 52 -2.34 -11.17 0.58
C GLY A 52 -1.37 -10.68 -0.47
N THR A 53 -0.40 -11.53 -0.84
CA THR A 53 0.63 -11.15 -1.80
C THR A 53 0.05 -10.77 -3.17
N GLY A 54 -1.04 -11.42 -3.59
CA GLY A 54 -1.70 -11.09 -4.85
C GLY A 54 -2.25 -9.67 -4.88
N LEU A 55 -2.98 -9.29 -3.83
CA LEU A 55 -3.52 -7.94 -3.71
C LEU A 55 -2.40 -6.92 -3.54
N LEU A 56 -1.40 -7.24 -2.74
CA LEU A 56 -0.27 -6.35 -2.51
C LEU A 56 0.49 -6.09 -3.82
N THR A 57 0.71 -7.13 -4.62
CA THR A 57 1.37 -6.99 -5.91
C THR A 57 0.57 -6.09 -6.84
N LYS A 58 -0.74 -6.26 -6.87
CA LYS A 58 -1.61 -5.44 -7.69
C LYS A 58 -1.55 -3.97 -7.27
N ILE A 59 -1.63 -3.70 -5.98
CA ILE A 59 -1.53 -2.34 -5.46
C ILE A 59 -0.18 -1.73 -5.83
N MET A 60 0.89 -2.47 -5.60
CA MET A 60 2.24 -1.99 -5.87
C MET A 60 2.44 -1.64 -7.34
N LYS A 61 2.04 -2.53 -8.25
CA LYS A 61 2.27 -2.34 -9.68
C LYS A 61 1.31 -1.36 -10.34
N LYS A 62 0.03 -1.46 -10.00
CA LYS A 62 -1.02 -0.67 -10.69
C LYS A 62 -1.27 0.67 -10.01
N ASP A 63 -1.35 0.68 -8.70
CA ASP A 63 -1.73 1.89 -7.99
C ASP A 63 -0.52 2.74 -7.62
N LEU A 64 0.51 2.12 -7.06
CA LEU A 64 1.69 2.85 -6.60
C LEU A 64 2.71 3.05 -7.71
N GLU A 65 2.71 2.19 -8.70
CA GLU A 65 3.63 2.23 -9.84
C GLU A 65 5.09 2.23 -9.41
N ILE A 66 5.42 1.36 -8.45
CA ILE A 66 6.79 1.21 -7.95
C ILE A 66 7.26 -0.23 -8.11
N THR A 67 8.57 -0.42 -8.03
CA THR A 67 9.15 -1.75 -8.12
C THR A 67 9.08 -2.45 -6.76
N ARG A 68 9.28 -3.77 -6.80
CA ARG A 68 9.34 -4.58 -5.59
C ARG A 68 10.49 -4.12 -4.69
N ASN A 69 11.63 -3.78 -5.27
CA ASN A 69 12.77 -3.31 -4.51
C ASN A 69 12.48 -1.99 -3.80
N GLU A 70 11.82 -1.08 -4.49
CA GLU A 70 11.42 0.20 -3.90
C GLU A 70 10.45 -0.03 -2.73
N PHE A 71 9.50 -0.92 -2.93
CA PHE A 71 8.53 -1.23 -1.88
C PHE A 71 9.23 -1.80 -0.64
N LEU A 72 10.14 -2.74 -0.82
CA LEU A 72 10.86 -3.35 0.29
C LEU A 72 11.72 -2.35 1.05
N LYS A 73 12.33 -1.41 0.32
CA LYS A 73 13.11 -0.34 0.96
C LYS A 73 12.24 0.53 1.86
N LEU A 74 11.08 0.90 1.36
CA LEU A 74 10.14 1.74 2.11
C LEU A 74 9.60 1.00 3.33
N LEU A 75 9.39 -0.29 3.19
CA LEU A 75 8.86 -1.11 4.28
C LEU A 75 9.86 -1.20 5.44
N LYS A 76 11.15 -1.24 5.14
CA LYS A 76 12.19 -1.38 6.16
C LYS A 76 12.47 -0.09 6.95
N LYS A 77 12.16 1.04 6.42
CA LYS A 77 12.47 2.32 7.08
C LYS A 77 11.52 2.63 8.23
#